data_a7df56206b1bffb3b8800423e35d1144
#
_entry.id   a7df56206b1bffb3b8800423e35d1144
#
_cell.length_a   1.000
_cell.length_b   1.000
_cell.length_c   1.000
_cell.angle_alpha   90.00
_cell.angle_beta   90.00
_cell.angle_gamma   90.00
#
_symmetry.space_group_name_H-M   'P 1'
#
loop_
_entity.id
_entity.type
_entity.pdbx_description
1 polymer ?
#
loop_
_entity_poly.entity_id
_entity_poly.type
_entity_poly.pdbx_seq_one_letter_code
_entity_poly.pdbx_strand_id
1 'polypeptide(L)'
;MKALIIEDETAAALNLKAILKQAAPDIRVVDTLESVEESIGWLRANPQPDLLFMDIHLADGDSFRIFDAVEIAAPVIFTTAYDQYALEAFKVNSIDYLLKPLNACLLYT
;
A
#
# COMPACT_ATOMS: atom_id res chain seq x y z
N MET A 1 -12.45 -7.33 -6.24
CA MET A 1 -10.99 -7.24 -5.99
C MET A 1 -10.74 -6.81 -4.55
N LYS A 2 -9.92 -7.55 -3.85
CA LYS A 2 -9.60 -7.29 -2.44
C LYS A 2 -8.27 -6.54 -2.35
N ALA A 3 -8.26 -5.43 -1.61
CA ALA A 3 -7.07 -4.63 -1.42
C ALA A 3 -6.71 -4.50 0.05
N LEU A 4 -5.42 -4.49 0.35
CA LEU A 4 -4.88 -4.22 1.66
C LEU A 4 -4.18 -2.87 1.63
N ILE A 5 -4.42 -2.06 2.65
CA ILE A 5 -3.76 -0.76 2.79
C ILE A 5 -2.79 -0.83 3.96
N ILE A 6 -1.54 -0.45 3.70
CA ILE A 6 -0.49 -0.36 4.74
C ILE A 6 -0.04 1.09 4.80
N GLU A 7 -0.51 1.80 5.83
CA GLU A 7 -0.32 3.23 6.00
C GLU A 7 -0.43 3.62 7.47
N ASP A 8 0.57 4.27 8.03
CA ASP A 8 0.58 4.65 9.44
C ASP A 8 -0.17 5.96 9.74
N GLU A 9 -0.39 6.81 8.75
CA GLU A 9 -1.19 8.02 8.94
C GLU A 9 -2.66 7.72 8.73
N THR A 10 -3.45 7.86 9.79
CA THR A 10 -4.90 7.61 9.73
C THR A 10 -5.58 8.46 8.67
N ALA A 11 -5.24 9.76 8.61
CA ALA A 11 -5.83 10.66 7.63
C ALA A 11 -5.52 10.24 6.19
N ALA A 12 -4.30 9.80 5.92
CA ALA A 12 -3.91 9.33 4.59
C ALA A 12 -4.63 8.04 4.20
N ALA A 13 -4.78 7.12 5.14
CA ALA A 13 -5.51 5.87 4.92
C ALA A 13 -6.99 6.14 4.62
N LEU A 14 -7.61 7.05 5.37
CA LEU A 14 -9.01 7.42 5.13
C LEU A 14 -9.19 8.12 3.79
N ASN A 15 -8.25 8.98 3.41
CA ASN A 15 -8.27 9.65 2.11
C ASN A 15 -8.18 8.63 0.97
N LEU A 16 -7.28 7.66 1.07
CA LEU A 16 -7.15 6.62 0.06
C LEU A 16 -8.41 5.78 -0.04
N LYS A 17 -9.01 5.40 1.09
CA LYS A 17 -10.28 4.66 1.09
C LYS A 17 -11.40 5.45 0.39
N ALA A 18 -11.48 6.74 0.64
CA ALA A 18 -12.48 7.60 0.00
C ALA A 18 -12.27 7.69 -1.51
N ILE A 19 -11.02 7.83 -1.94
CA ILE A 19 -10.66 7.87 -3.36
C ILE A 19 -11.02 6.55 -4.03
N LEU A 20 -10.70 5.42 -3.42
CA LEU A 20 -11.02 4.10 -3.98
C LEU A 20 -12.52 3.88 -4.09
N LYS A 21 -13.27 4.29 -3.08
CA LYS A 21 -14.73 4.16 -3.11
C LYS A 21 -15.34 4.94 -4.27
N GLN A 22 -14.79 6.11 -4.57
CA GLN A 22 -15.30 6.99 -5.62
C GLN A 22 -14.80 6.59 -7.01
N ALA A 23 -13.52 6.28 -7.14
CA ALA A 23 -12.86 6.06 -8.43
C ALA A 23 -12.84 4.58 -8.85
N ALA A 24 -12.84 3.67 -7.89
CA ALA A 24 -12.73 2.24 -8.14
C ALA A 24 -13.60 1.44 -7.17
N PRO A 25 -14.93 1.54 -7.27
CA PRO A 25 -15.86 0.94 -6.29
C PRO A 25 -15.80 -0.59 -6.25
N ASP A 26 -15.22 -1.23 -7.26
CA ASP A 26 -15.03 -2.69 -7.28
C ASP A 26 -13.91 -3.14 -6.35
N ILE A 27 -13.06 -2.23 -5.90
CA ILE A 27 -11.98 -2.54 -4.97
C ILE A 27 -12.53 -2.50 -3.54
N ARG A 28 -12.42 -3.63 -2.85
CA ARG A 28 -12.83 -3.74 -1.45
C ARG A 28 -11.60 -3.74 -0.56
N VAL A 29 -11.50 -2.77 0.34
CA VAL A 29 -10.43 -2.72 1.34
C VAL A 29 -10.73 -3.72 2.44
N VAL A 30 -9.91 -4.75 2.59
CA VAL A 30 -10.13 -5.81 3.57
C VAL A 30 -9.57 -5.46 4.94
N ASP A 31 -8.51 -4.66 5.00
CA ASP A 31 -7.93 -4.20 6.25
C ASP A 31 -7.02 -2.98 5.99
N THR A 32 -6.68 -2.28 7.06
CA THR A 32 -5.74 -1.17 7.05
C THR A 32 -4.74 -1.39 8.18
N LEU A 33 -3.45 -1.49 7.83
CA LEU A 33 -2.37 -1.80 8.76
C LEU A 33 -1.45 -0.60 8.90
N GLU A 34 -0.81 -0.45 10.05
CA GLU A 34 -0.06 0.76 10.38
C GLU A 34 1.45 0.57 10.52
N SER A 35 1.93 -0.66 10.60
CA SER A 35 3.33 -0.92 10.88
C SER A 35 3.87 -2.09 10.07
N VAL A 36 5.19 -2.18 10.00
CA VAL A 36 5.89 -3.32 9.38
C VAL A 36 5.54 -4.62 10.11
N GLU A 37 5.61 -4.60 11.44
CA GLU A 37 5.34 -5.78 12.26
C GLU A 37 3.92 -6.28 12.10
N GLU A 38 2.94 -5.37 12.16
CA GLU A 38 1.52 -5.70 11.99
C GLU A 38 1.28 -6.29 10.59
N SER A 39 1.90 -5.71 9.57
CA SER A 39 1.77 -6.16 8.19
C SER A 39 2.35 -7.55 7.97
N ILE A 40 3.51 -7.83 8.55
CA ILE A 40 4.12 -9.16 8.46
C ILE A 40 3.21 -10.20 9.11
N GLY A 41 2.67 -9.89 10.29
CA GLY A 41 1.75 -10.78 10.99
C GLY A 41 0.49 -11.06 10.19
N TRP A 42 -0.11 -10.02 9.61
CA TRP A 42 -1.31 -10.15 8.80
C TRP A 42 -1.07 -11.02 7.56
N LEU A 43 0.03 -10.75 6.84
CA LEU A 43 0.36 -11.47 5.61
C LEU A 43 0.70 -12.95 5.85
N ARG A 44 1.21 -13.28 7.04
CA ARG A 44 1.46 -14.68 7.42
C ARG A 44 0.18 -15.41 7.82
N ALA A 45 -0.80 -14.68 8.35
CA ALA A 45 -2.02 -15.28 8.90
C ALA A 45 -3.17 -15.33 7.90
N ASN A 46 -3.10 -14.62 6.79
CA ASN A 46 -4.20 -14.47 5.83
C ASN A 46 -3.75 -14.76 4.41
N PRO A 47 -4.70 -15.13 3.51
CA PRO A 47 -4.39 -15.26 2.09
C PRO A 47 -3.95 -13.92 1.51
N GLN A 48 -3.14 -13.95 0.46
CA GLN A 48 -2.70 -12.74 -0.24
C GLN A 48 -3.90 -11.96 -0.78
N PRO A 49 -3.93 -10.63 -0.62
CA PRO A 49 -4.94 -9.82 -1.29
C PRO A 49 -4.68 -9.76 -2.79
N ASP A 50 -5.63 -9.21 -3.54
CA ASP A 50 -5.45 -9.01 -4.98
C ASP A 50 -4.55 -7.82 -5.30
N LEU A 51 -4.42 -6.87 -4.36
CA LEU A 51 -3.69 -5.63 -4.56
C LEU A 51 -3.25 -5.07 -3.21
N LEU A 52 -2.05 -4.49 -3.18
CA LEU A 52 -1.50 -3.82 -1.98
C LEU A 52 -1.26 -2.35 -2.27
N PHE A 53 -1.79 -1.48 -1.40
CA PHE A 53 -1.39 -0.08 -1.34
C PHE A 53 -0.48 0.07 -0.13
N MET A 54 0.73 0.54 -0.33
CA MET A 54 1.75 0.50 0.71
C MET A 54 2.53 1.82 0.77
N ASP A 55 2.51 2.47 1.93
CA ASP A 55 3.41 3.60 2.18
C ASP A 55 4.82 3.05 2.41
N ILE A 56 5.82 3.81 2.00
CA ILE A 56 7.22 3.41 2.19
C ILE A 56 7.65 3.61 3.63
N HIS A 57 7.29 4.74 4.25
CA HIS A 57 7.65 5.02 5.65
C HIS A 57 6.52 4.66 6.60
N LEU A 58 6.77 3.70 7.46
CA LEU A 58 5.84 3.28 8.51
C LEU A 58 6.44 3.62 9.89
N ALA A 59 5.60 3.53 10.93
CA ALA A 59 5.98 3.92 12.28
C ALA A 59 7.23 3.20 12.80
N ASP A 60 7.43 1.95 12.42
CA ASP A 60 8.52 1.09 12.92
C ASP A 60 9.59 0.78 11.86
N GLY A 61 9.61 1.50 10.75
CA GLY A 61 10.63 1.33 9.72
C GLY A 61 10.08 1.48 8.31
N ASP A 62 10.92 1.25 7.30
CA ASP A 62 10.44 1.28 5.93
C ASP A 62 9.77 -0.03 5.54
N SER A 63 8.77 0.08 4.65
CA SER A 63 7.94 -1.05 4.26
C SER A 63 8.66 -2.10 3.42
N PHE A 64 9.83 -1.78 2.87
CA PHE A 64 10.63 -2.76 2.14
C PHE A 64 11.05 -3.94 3.03
N ARG A 65 11.11 -3.72 4.35
CA ARG A 65 11.39 -4.79 5.32
C ARG A 65 10.33 -5.89 5.31
N ILE A 66 9.11 -5.55 4.88
CA ILE A 66 8.04 -6.55 4.77
C ILE A 66 8.40 -7.59 3.71
N PHE A 67 8.98 -7.15 2.60
CA PHE A 67 9.40 -8.05 1.51
C PHE A 67 10.53 -9.00 1.94
N ASP A 68 11.34 -8.59 2.91
CA ASP A 68 12.40 -9.44 3.45
C ASP A 68 11.85 -10.54 4.36
N ALA A 69 10.69 -10.32 4.96
CA ALA A 69 10.11 -11.23 5.95
C ALA A 69 9.04 -12.15 5.38
N VAL A 70 8.31 -11.69 4.36
CA VAL A 70 7.22 -12.44 3.73
C VAL A 70 7.31 -12.33 2.23
N GLU A 71 6.98 -13.41 1.53
CA GLU A 71 6.86 -13.38 0.08
C GLU A 71 5.54 -12.72 -0.29
N ILE A 72 5.61 -11.67 -1.11
CA ILE A 72 4.43 -10.94 -1.59
C ILE A 72 4.22 -11.24 -3.07
N ALA A 73 3.15 -11.95 -3.37
CA ALA A 73 2.77 -12.29 -4.74
C ALA A 73 1.84 -11.25 -5.36
N ALA A 74 1.10 -10.50 -4.54
CA ALA A 74 0.16 -9.49 -5.03
C ALA A 74 0.90 -8.29 -5.63
N PRO A 75 0.33 -7.65 -6.66
CA PRO A 75 0.85 -6.38 -7.16
C PRO A 75 0.83 -5.31 -6.07
N VAL A 76 1.85 -4.45 -6.07
CA VAL A 76 1.99 -3.40 -5.06
C VAL A 76 1.97 -2.03 -5.72
N ILE A 77 1.16 -1.13 -5.16
CA ILE A 77 1.18 0.28 -5.51
C ILE A 77 1.74 1.02 -4.30
N PHE A 78 2.92 1.61 -4.45
CA PHE A 78 3.52 2.40 -3.39
C PHE A 78 2.91 3.78 -3.35
N THR A 79 2.58 4.26 -2.14
CA THR A 79 2.10 5.61 -1.90
C THR A 79 3.08 6.30 -0.97
N THR A 80 3.58 7.47 -1.34
CA THR A 80 4.58 8.17 -0.54
C THR A 80 4.59 9.66 -0.84
N ALA A 81 5.10 10.45 0.10
CA ALA A 81 5.35 11.88 -0.09
C ALA A 81 6.71 12.14 -0.77
N TYR A 82 7.54 11.12 -0.94
CA TYR A 82 8.93 11.27 -1.41
C TYR A 82 9.17 10.49 -2.69
N ASP A 83 9.43 11.19 -3.80
CA ASP A 83 9.69 10.57 -5.09
C ASP A 83 11.09 9.94 -5.19
N GLN A 84 11.99 10.27 -4.26
CA GLN A 84 13.32 9.68 -4.22
C GLN A 84 13.31 8.16 -4.04
N TYR A 85 12.18 7.60 -3.61
CA TYR A 85 12.04 6.15 -3.44
C TYR A 85 11.52 5.42 -4.67
N ALA A 86 11.27 6.13 -5.77
CA ALA A 86 10.71 5.52 -6.97
C ALA A 86 11.59 4.38 -7.51
N LEU A 87 12.91 4.56 -7.52
CA LEU A 87 13.82 3.52 -7.99
C LEU A 87 13.80 2.28 -7.12
N GLU A 88 13.68 2.45 -5.81
CA GLU A 88 13.60 1.32 -4.89
C GLU A 88 12.28 0.57 -5.03
N ALA A 89 11.20 1.30 -5.30
CA ALA A 89 9.89 0.69 -5.52
C ALA A 89 9.90 -0.27 -6.71
N PHE A 90 10.62 0.06 -7.77
CA PHE A 90 10.72 -0.80 -8.94
C PHE A 90 11.53 -2.08 -8.71
N LYS A 91 12.32 -2.15 -7.64
CA LYS A 91 13.09 -3.35 -7.30
C LYS A 91 12.24 -4.43 -6.65
N VAL A 92 11.02 -4.12 -6.21
CA VAL A 92 10.18 -5.00 -5.41
C VAL A 92 8.85 -5.34 -6.09
N ASN A 93 8.87 -5.55 -7.38
CA ASN A 93 7.69 -6.01 -8.13
C ASN A 93 6.46 -5.10 -7.97
N SER A 94 6.68 -3.79 -7.87
CA SER A 94 5.56 -2.83 -7.83
C SER A 94 5.00 -2.63 -9.23
N ILE A 95 3.69 -2.36 -9.32
CA ILE A 95 3.05 -2.02 -10.58
C ILE A 95 2.90 -0.52 -10.76
N ASP A 96 2.98 0.25 -9.68
CA ASP A 96 2.82 1.70 -9.74
C ASP A 96 3.41 2.38 -8.53
N TYR A 97 3.51 3.70 -8.62
CA TYR A 97 4.10 4.54 -7.61
C TYR A 97 3.33 5.87 -7.60
N LEU A 98 2.66 6.14 -6.49
CA LEU A 98 1.84 7.34 -6.35
C LEU A 98 2.42 8.29 -5.31
N LEU A 99 2.51 9.57 -5.66
CA LEU A 99 2.95 10.60 -4.73
C LEU A 99 1.77 11.17 -3.95
N LYS A 100 2.00 11.45 -2.68
CA LYS A 100 1.03 12.16 -1.84
C LYS A 100 1.13 13.67 -2.09
N PRO A 101 0.05 14.42 -1.98
CA PRO A 101 -1.29 13.96 -1.66
C PRO A 101 -1.97 13.25 -2.84
N LEU A 102 -2.74 12.22 -2.53
CA LEU A 102 -3.46 11.45 -3.55
C LEU A 102 -4.78 12.12 -3.90
N ASN A 103 -5.18 11.94 -5.17
CA ASN A 103 -6.49 12.35 -5.62
C ASN A 103 -7.01 11.34 -6.67
N ALA A 104 -8.31 11.42 -6.99
CA ALA A 104 -8.93 10.46 -7.89
C ALA A 104 -8.29 10.41 -9.28
N CYS A 105 -7.77 11.54 -9.77
CA CYS A 105 -7.13 11.58 -11.09
C CYS A 105 -5.87 10.73 -11.17
N LEU A 106 -5.13 10.61 -10.09
CA LEU A 106 -3.90 9.82 -10.06
C LEU A 106 -4.16 8.33 -10.24
N LEU A 107 -5.34 7.84 -9.83
CA LEU A 107 -5.70 6.44 -9.96
C LEU A 107 -6.06 6.03 -11.39
N TYR A 108 -6.29 6.99 -12.27
CA TYR A 108 -6.63 6.72 -13.66
C TYR A 108 -5.45 6.89 -14.62
N THR A 109 -4.34 7.36 -14.11
CA THR A 109 -3.12 7.52 -14.91
C THR A 109 -2.12 6.44 -14.61
#